data_ff4a6b35768347b7c7efb0a13c7f8e39
#
_entry.id   ff4a6b35768347b7c7efb0a13c7f8e39
#
_cell.length_a   1.000
_cell.length_b   1.000
_cell.length_c   1.000
_cell.angle_alpha   90.00
_cell.angle_beta   90.00
_cell.angle_gamma   90.00
#
_symmetry.space_group_name_H-M   'P 1'
#
loop_
_entity.id
_entity.type
_entity.pdbx_description
1 polymer ?
#
loop_
_entity_poly.entity_id
_entity_poly.type
_entity_poly.pdbx_seq_one_letter_code
_entity_poly.pdbx_strand_id
1 'polypeptide(L)'
;TVPVMFCYWAKGAQALPLHEALNDHIAEVCQQYPRHYIGLGTLPLQDPDLAIRELRRCREELRLAGVQLGSHVGEWNLDAPELFDVFAACADLGMAVLVHPWDMMGASSMPKYWLPWLVGMPAEQSRAICSLIFGGVLERLPNLRIAFAHGGGSFPYTLGRVEHGHRMRPDLVAVDNERPPREYLSRLFFDSCVHDDAALTYLLQTCGADQIMLGTDYPFPLGEQEPGSHIRRLG
;
A
#
# COMPACT_ATOMS: atom_id res chain seq x y z
N THR A 1 11.39 -2.53 2.35
CA THR A 1 12.35 -2.17 1.28
C THR A 1 12.05 -0.77 0.75
N VAL A 2 12.95 -0.18 -0.03
CA VAL A 2 12.67 1.12 -0.68
C VAL A 2 11.93 0.89 -2.01
N PRO A 3 10.95 1.75 -2.39
CA PRO A 3 10.08 1.51 -3.57
C PRO A 3 10.82 1.37 -4.90
N VAL A 4 11.96 2.06 -5.08
CA VAL A 4 12.80 1.94 -6.29
C VAL A 4 13.26 0.49 -6.54
N MET A 5 13.27 -0.36 -5.51
CA MET A 5 13.66 -1.77 -5.61
C MET A 5 12.51 -2.70 -6.03
N PHE A 6 11.29 -2.20 -6.26
CA PHE A 6 10.19 -3.03 -6.80
C PHE A 6 10.52 -3.57 -8.19
N CYS A 7 11.27 -2.82 -8.99
CA CYS A 7 11.79 -3.24 -10.30
C CYS A 7 10.74 -3.83 -11.25
N TYR A 8 9.49 -3.35 -11.21
CA TYR A 8 8.39 -3.87 -12.04
C TYR A 8 8.59 -3.63 -13.54
N TRP A 9 9.53 -2.77 -13.92
CA TRP A 9 9.96 -2.55 -15.30
C TRP A 9 10.81 -3.72 -15.87
N ALA A 10 11.38 -4.58 -15.01
CA ALA A 10 12.18 -5.73 -15.40
C ALA A 10 11.29 -6.97 -15.59
N LYS A 11 11.77 -7.96 -16.35
CA LYS A 11 11.09 -9.27 -16.39
C LYS A 11 11.16 -9.95 -15.01
N GLY A 12 10.07 -10.61 -14.59
CA GLY A 12 9.99 -11.23 -13.26
C GLY A 12 11.18 -12.14 -12.94
N ALA A 13 11.58 -13.02 -13.86
CA ALA A 13 12.73 -13.90 -13.67
C ALA A 13 14.08 -13.15 -13.52
N GLN A 14 14.20 -11.92 -14.03
CA GLN A 14 15.39 -11.09 -13.85
C GLN A 14 15.36 -10.31 -12.53
N ALA A 15 14.17 -9.91 -12.08
CA ALA A 15 13.98 -9.20 -10.82
C ALA A 15 14.04 -10.12 -9.60
N LEU A 16 13.62 -11.38 -9.74
CA LEU A 16 13.51 -12.34 -8.64
C LEU A 16 14.79 -12.46 -7.79
N PRO A 17 16.00 -12.62 -8.33
CA PRO A 17 17.21 -12.72 -7.50
C PRO A 17 17.44 -11.49 -6.61
N LEU A 18 17.03 -10.31 -7.07
CA LEU A 18 17.11 -9.08 -6.25
C LEU A 18 16.09 -9.12 -5.11
N HIS A 19 14.86 -9.53 -5.38
CA HIS A 19 13.83 -9.68 -4.35
C HIS A 19 14.25 -10.72 -3.31
N GLU A 20 14.76 -11.88 -3.73
CA GLU A 20 15.27 -12.91 -2.85
C GLU A 20 16.39 -12.38 -1.93
N ALA A 21 17.39 -11.70 -2.49
CA ALA A 21 18.50 -11.13 -1.71
C ALA A 21 18.01 -10.05 -0.71
N LEU A 22 17.07 -9.21 -1.10
CA LEU A 22 16.48 -8.20 -0.20
C LEU A 22 15.70 -8.85 0.93
N ASN A 23 14.90 -9.87 0.63
CA ASN A 23 14.09 -10.57 1.62
C ASN A 23 14.97 -11.35 2.61
N ASP A 24 16.04 -11.99 2.14
CA ASP A 24 17.02 -12.66 2.98
C ASP A 24 17.68 -11.67 3.95
N HIS A 25 18.14 -10.54 3.45
CA HIS A 25 18.74 -9.49 4.28
C HIS A 25 17.76 -8.95 5.34
N ILE A 26 16.49 -8.69 4.96
CA ILE A 26 15.45 -8.25 5.90
C ILE A 26 15.25 -9.30 6.99
N ALA A 27 15.19 -10.58 6.62
CA ALA A 27 15.03 -11.68 7.57
C ALA A 27 16.23 -11.78 8.52
N GLU A 28 17.46 -11.67 8.02
CA GLU A 28 18.69 -11.63 8.82
C GLU A 28 18.66 -10.51 9.87
N VAL A 29 18.29 -9.29 9.47
CA VAL A 29 18.17 -8.15 10.39
C VAL A 29 17.10 -8.42 11.47
N CYS A 30 15.94 -8.97 11.09
CA CYS A 30 14.88 -9.32 12.05
C CYS A 30 15.33 -10.42 13.03
N GLN A 31 16.09 -11.41 12.57
CA GLN A 31 16.64 -12.46 13.42
C GLN A 31 17.71 -11.93 14.39
N GLN A 32 18.55 -10.99 13.92
CA GLN A 32 19.56 -10.36 14.75
C GLN A 32 18.96 -9.45 15.83
N TYR A 33 17.85 -8.77 15.51
CA TYR A 33 17.20 -7.80 16.39
C TYR A 33 15.68 -8.07 16.56
N PRO A 34 15.28 -9.24 17.09
CA PRO A 34 13.88 -9.70 17.04
C PRO A 34 12.90 -8.88 17.89
N ARG A 35 13.41 -8.03 18.79
CA ARG A 35 12.59 -7.11 19.61
C ARG A 35 12.48 -5.70 19.02
N HIS A 36 13.18 -5.43 17.91
CA HIS A 36 13.25 -4.09 17.30
C HIS A 36 12.64 -4.06 15.90
N TYR A 37 12.66 -5.17 15.16
CA TYR A 37 12.25 -5.20 13.78
C TYR A 37 11.26 -6.32 13.49
N ILE A 38 10.26 -5.99 12.67
CA ILE A 38 9.36 -6.93 12.00
C ILE A 38 9.48 -6.64 10.51
N GLY A 39 9.83 -7.65 9.72
CA GLY A 39 10.14 -7.49 8.30
C GLY A 39 8.91 -7.58 7.40
N LEU A 40 8.88 -6.72 6.40
CA LEU A 40 8.03 -6.86 5.23
C LEU A 40 8.91 -7.12 4.01
N GLY A 41 8.63 -8.21 3.30
CA GLY A 41 9.34 -8.58 2.07
C GLY A 41 8.91 -7.76 0.86
N THR A 42 9.49 -8.09 -0.28
CA THR A 42 9.15 -7.51 -1.59
C THR A 42 8.97 -8.63 -2.62
N LEU A 43 8.14 -8.42 -3.65
CA LEU A 43 7.74 -9.44 -4.59
C LEU A 43 7.87 -8.95 -6.05
N PRO A 44 8.26 -9.81 -7.00
CA PRO A 44 8.26 -9.50 -8.43
C PRO A 44 6.84 -9.59 -9.01
N LEU A 45 5.95 -8.62 -8.67
CA LEU A 45 4.52 -8.66 -9.00
C LEU A 45 4.21 -8.69 -10.50
N GLN A 46 5.14 -8.27 -11.34
CA GLN A 46 5.01 -8.36 -12.80
C GLN A 46 5.03 -9.82 -13.32
N ASP A 47 5.29 -10.79 -12.43
CA ASP A 47 5.20 -12.21 -12.66
C ASP A 47 4.52 -12.87 -11.44
N PRO A 48 3.17 -12.98 -11.47
CA PRO A 48 2.38 -13.43 -10.32
C PRO A 48 2.77 -14.82 -9.79
N ASP A 49 3.16 -15.75 -10.68
CA ASP A 49 3.57 -17.10 -10.26
C ASP A 49 4.88 -17.04 -9.44
N LEU A 50 5.85 -16.26 -9.89
CA LEU A 50 7.08 -16.02 -9.15
C LEU A 50 6.81 -15.24 -7.84
N ALA A 51 5.90 -14.28 -7.87
CA ALA A 51 5.51 -13.52 -6.69
C ALA A 51 4.89 -14.42 -5.61
N ILE A 52 3.98 -15.32 -5.98
CA ILE A 52 3.36 -16.28 -5.04
C ILE A 52 4.40 -17.23 -4.48
N ARG A 53 5.32 -17.73 -5.29
CA ARG A 53 6.41 -18.59 -4.83
C ARG A 53 7.28 -17.89 -3.79
N GLU A 54 7.70 -16.66 -4.08
CA GLU A 54 8.52 -15.86 -3.17
C GLU A 54 7.75 -15.43 -1.91
N LEU A 55 6.45 -15.14 -2.03
CA LEU A 55 5.57 -14.85 -0.89
C LEU A 55 5.54 -16.04 0.10
N ARG A 56 5.41 -17.27 -0.42
CA ARG A 56 5.45 -18.48 0.41
C ARG A 56 6.80 -18.63 1.10
N ARG A 57 7.91 -18.42 0.38
CA ARG A 57 9.25 -18.45 0.96
C ARG A 57 9.40 -17.39 2.07
N CYS A 58 8.92 -16.17 1.84
CA CYS A 58 8.91 -15.11 2.85
C CYS A 58 8.17 -15.53 4.13
N ARG A 59 7.04 -16.23 4.00
CA ARG A 59 6.25 -16.67 5.15
C ARG A 59 6.85 -17.88 5.85
N GLU A 60 7.16 -18.94 5.10
CA GLU A 60 7.44 -20.28 5.62
C GLU A 60 8.91 -20.41 6.06
N GLU A 61 9.84 -19.87 5.29
CA GLU A 61 11.28 -19.97 5.54
C GLU A 61 11.81 -18.73 6.28
N LEU A 62 11.50 -17.53 5.78
CA LEU A 62 12.04 -16.27 6.30
C LEU A 62 11.25 -15.70 7.48
N ARG A 63 10.01 -16.18 7.71
CA ARG A 63 9.14 -15.77 8.82
C ARG A 63 8.82 -14.26 8.80
N LEU A 64 8.77 -13.66 7.64
CA LEU A 64 8.36 -12.27 7.48
C LEU A 64 6.85 -12.12 7.78
N ALA A 65 6.46 -10.94 8.26
CA ALA A 65 5.09 -10.68 8.71
C ALA A 65 4.14 -10.25 7.57
N GLY A 66 4.70 -9.81 6.45
CA GLY A 66 3.96 -9.30 5.31
C GLY A 66 4.87 -8.93 4.16
N VAL A 67 4.32 -8.20 3.21
CA VAL A 67 5.03 -7.68 2.03
C VAL A 67 4.70 -6.23 1.78
N GLN A 68 5.63 -5.50 1.20
CA GLN A 68 5.43 -4.15 0.70
C GLN A 68 5.33 -4.18 -0.84
N LEU A 69 4.29 -3.57 -1.38
CA LEU A 69 3.96 -3.56 -2.80
C LEU A 69 3.85 -2.13 -3.32
N GLY A 70 4.01 -1.96 -4.63
CA GLY A 70 3.73 -0.71 -5.32
C GLY A 70 2.23 -0.44 -5.46
N SER A 71 1.86 0.82 -5.73
CA SER A 71 0.48 1.26 -5.97
C SER A 71 -0.11 0.72 -7.27
N HIS A 72 0.73 0.21 -8.17
CA HIS A 72 0.38 -0.44 -9.43
C HIS A 72 1.60 -1.22 -9.97
N VAL A 73 1.41 -2.01 -11.01
CA VAL A 73 2.46 -2.82 -11.66
C VAL A 73 2.41 -2.57 -13.16
N GLY A 74 3.28 -1.72 -13.68
CA GLY A 74 3.19 -1.29 -15.09
C GLY A 74 1.82 -0.70 -15.39
N GLU A 75 1.10 -1.29 -16.33
CA GLU A 75 -0.27 -0.88 -16.70
C GLU A 75 -1.36 -1.48 -15.80
N TRP A 76 -1.02 -2.40 -14.90
CA TRP A 76 -1.98 -3.05 -14.01
C TRP A 76 -2.25 -2.21 -12.77
N ASN A 77 -3.49 -1.82 -12.56
CA ASN A 77 -3.94 -1.37 -11.24
C ASN A 77 -4.05 -2.58 -10.29
N LEU A 78 -4.24 -2.33 -9.01
CA LEU A 78 -4.26 -3.42 -8.00
C LEU A 78 -5.52 -4.32 -8.09
N ASP A 79 -6.52 -3.96 -8.88
CA ASP A 79 -7.68 -4.80 -9.20
C ASP A 79 -7.47 -5.70 -10.40
N ALA A 80 -6.34 -5.62 -11.09
CA ALA A 80 -6.05 -6.43 -12.25
C ALA A 80 -6.19 -7.93 -11.93
N PRO A 81 -6.86 -8.72 -12.81
CA PRO A 81 -7.07 -10.15 -12.59
C PRO A 81 -5.78 -10.92 -12.32
N GLU A 82 -4.68 -10.50 -12.92
CA GLU A 82 -3.35 -11.09 -12.78
C GLU A 82 -2.83 -11.01 -11.34
N LEU A 83 -3.23 -10.00 -10.57
CA LEU A 83 -2.78 -9.80 -9.19
C LEU A 83 -3.67 -10.45 -8.15
N PHE A 84 -4.87 -10.90 -8.55
CA PHE A 84 -5.86 -11.41 -7.58
C PHE A 84 -5.34 -12.61 -6.78
N ASP A 85 -4.70 -13.58 -7.44
CA ASP A 85 -4.17 -14.77 -6.76
C ASP A 85 -3.01 -14.45 -5.81
N VAL A 86 -2.25 -13.38 -6.06
CA VAL A 86 -1.22 -12.89 -5.12
C VAL A 86 -1.88 -12.37 -3.84
N PHE A 87 -2.94 -11.55 -3.96
CA PHE A 87 -3.69 -11.06 -2.79
C PHE A 87 -4.41 -12.20 -2.04
N ALA A 88 -4.96 -13.18 -2.76
CA ALA A 88 -5.55 -14.37 -2.16
C ALA A 88 -4.50 -15.15 -1.35
N ALA A 89 -3.31 -15.37 -1.92
CA ALA A 89 -2.21 -16.02 -1.21
C ALA A 89 -1.75 -15.22 0.03
N CYS A 90 -1.73 -13.88 -0.03
CA CYS A 90 -1.45 -13.05 1.15
C CYS A 90 -2.50 -13.27 2.25
N ALA A 91 -3.78 -13.30 1.89
CA ALA A 91 -4.89 -13.54 2.84
C ALA A 91 -4.80 -14.93 3.47
N ASP A 92 -4.58 -15.98 2.66
CA ASP A 92 -4.50 -17.37 3.10
C ASP A 92 -3.30 -17.64 4.03
N LEU A 93 -2.16 -17.03 3.73
CA LEU A 93 -0.93 -17.13 4.53
C LEU A 93 -0.94 -16.21 5.76
N GLY A 94 -1.97 -15.37 5.91
CA GLY A 94 -2.05 -14.35 6.96
C GLY A 94 -0.94 -13.30 6.87
N MET A 95 -0.44 -13.02 5.67
CA MET A 95 0.57 -11.99 5.40
C MET A 95 -0.09 -10.61 5.25
N ALA A 96 0.44 -9.62 5.93
CA ALA A 96 -0.01 -8.24 5.76
C ALA A 96 0.55 -7.64 4.46
N VAL A 97 -0.22 -6.75 3.84
CA VAL A 97 0.20 -6.01 2.64
C VAL A 97 0.33 -4.53 2.99
N LEU A 98 1.49 -3.94 2.73
CA LEU A 98 1.69 -2.49 2.77
C LEU A 98 1.80 -1.97 1.34
N VAL A 99 0.88 -1.12 0.92
CA VAL A 99 0.93 -0.46 -0.38
C VAL A 99 1.67 0.86 -0.25
N HIS A 100 2.76 1.01 -1.00
CA HIS A 100 3.54 2.23 -1.08
C HIS A 100 3.46 2.82 -2.50
N PRO A 101 3.32 4.15 -2.67
CA PRO A 101 3.26 4.76 -4.00
C PRO A 101 4.54 4.50 -4.79
N TRP A 102 4.37 4.24 -6.08
CA TRP A 102 5.46 3.95 -7.01
C TRP A 102 5.10 4.47 -8.39
N ASP A 103 6.11 4.96 -9.14
CA ASP A 103 5.97 5.48 -10.51
C ASP A 103 4.79 6.45 -10.65
N MET A 104 4.93 7.60 -9.99
CA MET A 104 3.85 8.54 -9.67
C MET A 104 3.07 8.99 -10.90
N MET A 105 1.75 8.89 -10.80
CA MET A 105 0.79 9.35 -11.80
C MET A 105 1.12 10.75 -12.30
N GLY A 106 1.18 10.92 -13.61
CA GLY A 106 1.41 12.22 -14.24
C GLY A 106 2.84 12.77 -14.11
N ALA A 107 3.82 11.96 -13.68
CA ALA A 107 5.21 12.39 -13.49
C ALA A 107 5.79 13.10 -14.73
N SER A 108 5.48 12.62 -15.94
CA SER A 108 5.92 13.22 -17.20
C SER A 108 5.40 14.66 -17.43
N SER A 109 4.24 15.00 -16.86
CA SER A 109 3.66 16.35 -16.91
C SER A 109 4.11 17.24 -15.76
N MET A 110 4.86 16.70 -14.79
CA MET A 110 5.30 17.38 -13.57
C MET A 110 6.83 17.40 -13.40
N PRO A 111 7.62 17.91 -14.37
CA PRO A 111 9.10 17.79 -14.36
C PRO A 111 9.81 18.71 -13.37
N LYS A 112 9.10 19.60 -12.68
CA LYS A 112 9.67 20.62 -11.78
C LYS A 112 9.02 20.57 -10.40
N TYR A 113 9.69 21.22 -9.42
CA TYR A 113 9.17 21.49 -8.07
C TYR A 113 8.85 20.21 -7.27
N TRP A 114 9.48 19.11 -7.65
CA TRP A 114 9.26 17.81 -7.00
C TRP A 114 7.79 17.35 -7.01
N LEU A 115 6.99 17.88 -7.93
CA LEU A 115 5.55 17.62 -8.02
C LEU A 115 5.15 16.15 -8.13
N PRO A 116 5.92 15.24 -8.76
CA PRO A 116 5.59 13.82 -8.72
C PRO A 116 5.45 13.27 -7.29
N TRP A 117 6.32 13.71 -6.36
CA TRP A 117 6.22 13.31 -4.93
C TRP A 117 5.17 14.10 -4.16
N LEU A 118 5.05 15.42 -4.43
CA LEU A 118 4.13 16.28 -3.67
C LEU A 118 2.66 16.13 -4.10
N VAL A 119 2.40 15.80 -5.37
CA VAL A 119 1.05 15.74 -5.96
C VAL A 119 0.75 14.33 -6.50
N GLY A 120 1.66 13.75 -7.27
CA GLY A 120 1.47 12.44 -7.87
C GLY A 120 1.39 11.32 -6.84
N MET A 121 2.25 11.32 -5.85
CA MET A 121 2.30 10.30 -4.80
C MET A 121 0.98 10.18 -4.00
N PRO A 122 0.35 11.26 -3.50
CA PRO A 122 -0.98 11.19 -2.91
C PRO A 122 -2.07 10.70 -3.86
N ALA A 123 -1.99 11.03 -5.15
CA ALA A 123 -2.94 10.56 -6.16
C ALA A 123 -2.81 9.05 -6.42
N GLU A 124 -1.57 8.52 -6.43
CA GLU A 124 -1.30 7.09 -6.57
C GLU A 124 -1.97 6.26 -5.48
N GLN A 125 -1.90 6.68 -4.22
CA GLN A 125 -2.58 5.98 -3.13
C GLN A 125 -4.09 5.97 -3.33
N SER A 126 -4.67 7.08 -3.76
CA SER A 126 -6.12 7.13 -4.05
C SER A 126 -6.51 6.20 -5.19
N ARG A 127 -5.70 6.11 -6.26
CA ARG A 127 -5.91 5.16 -7.36
C ARG A 127 -5.87 3.72 -6.85
N ALA A 128 -4.84 3.37 -6.08
CA ALA A 128 -4.66 2.03 -5.53
C ALA A 128 -5.84 1.61 -4.64
N ILE A 129 -6.30 2.49 -3.73
CA ILE A 129 -7.43 2.21 -2.84
C ILE A 129 -8.72 2.06 -3.65
N CYS A 130 -9.00 2.98 -4.57
CA CYS A 130 -10.20 2.95 -5.39
C CYS A 130 -10.24 1.69 -6.27
N SER A 131 -9.13 1.29 -6.88
CA SER A 131 -9.09 0.08 -7.71
C SER A 131 -9.40 -1.18 -6.89
N LEU A 132 -8.85 -1.33 -5.69
CA LEU A 132 -9.14 -2.47 -4.82
C LEU A 132 -10.60 -2.50 -4.33
N ILE A 133 -11.18 -1.34 -4.05
CA ILE A 133 -12.59 -1.23 -3.64
C ILE A 133 -13.50 -1.54 -4.82
N PHE A 134 -13.36 -0.82 -5.93
CA PHE A 134 -14.29 -0.92 -7.06
C PHE A 134 -14.13 -2.23 -7.83
N GLY A 135 -12.91 -2.76 -7.97
CA GLY A 135 -12.65 -4.06 -8.56
C GLY A 135 -13.05 -5.26 -7.67
N GLY A 136 -13.62 -4.99 -6.48
CA GLY A 136 -14.15 -6.02 -5.59
C GLY A 136 -13.11 -6.93 -4.96
N VAL A 137 -11.82 -6.57 -4.98
CA VAL A 137 -10.76 -7.39 -4.36
C VAL A 137 -11.00 -7.52 -2.85
N LEU A 138 -11.32 -6.40 -2.19
CA LEU A 138 -11.61 -6.42 -0.75
C LEU A 138 -12.89 -7.18 -0.42
N GLU A 139 -13.89 -7.18 -1.30
CA GLU A 139 -15.14 -7.93 -1.11
C GLU A 139 -14.89 -9.43 -1.19
N ARG A 140 -14.14 -9.87 -2.19
CA ARG A 140 -13.81 -11.28 -2.41
C ARG A 140 -12.80 -11.85 -1.41
N LEU A 141 -11.94 -10.98 -0.82
CA LEU A 141 -10.90 -11.37 0.12
C LEU A 141 -11.13 -10.71 1.51
N PRO A 142 -12.13 -11.18 2.30
CA PRO A 142 -12.50 -10.56 3.57
C PRO A 142 -11.38 -10.61 4.63
N ASN A 143 -10.45 -11.52 4.52
CA ASN A 143 -9.34 -11.69 5.46
C ASN A 143 -8.05 -10.97 5.02
N LEU A 144 -8.03 -10.29 3.88
CA LEU A 144 -6.88 -9.53 3.43
C LEU A 144 -6.62 -8.35 4.37
N ARG A 145 -5.44 -8.33 4.98
CA ARG A 145 -4.96 -7.22 5.80
C ARG A 145 -4.11 -6.30 4.96
N ILE A 146 -4.60 -5.09 4.70
CA ILE A 146 -3.95 -4.15 3.80
C ILE A 146 -3.83 -2.77 4.42
N ALA A 147 -2.65 -2.18 4.28
CA ALA A 147 -2.30 -0.85 4.78
C ALA A 147 -1.78 0.02 3.64
N PHE A 148 -1.97 1.32 3.78
CA PHE A 148 -1.55 2.32 2.80
C PHE A 148 -0.65 3.36 3.45
N ALA A 149 0.49 3.62 2.82
CA ALA A 149 1.42 4.64 3.26
C ALA A 149 0.84 6.06 3.10
N HIS A 150 1.43 7.01 3.82
CA HIS A 150 1.12 8.45 3.74
C HIS A 150 -0.35 8.79 3.97
N GLY A 151 -0.93 8.17 5.02
CA GLY A 151 -2.34 8.38 5.37
C GLY A 151 -3.34 7.99 4.28
N GLY A 152 -2.94 7.12 3.33
CA GLY A 152 -3.76 6.79 2.15
C GLY A 152 -3.79 7.90 1.10
N GLY A 153 -2.83 8.82 1.13
CA GLY A 153 -2.69 9.91 0.18
C GLY A 153 -3.87 10.89 0.20
N SER A 154 -4.45 11.17 -0.95
CA SER A 154 -5.62 12.05 -1.05
C SER A 154 -6.97 11.32 -0.84
N PHE A 155 -6.98 9.99 -0.69
CA PHE A 155 -8.23 9.22 -0.61
C PHE A 155 -9.15 9.67 0.54
N PRO A 156 -8.70 9.84 1.80
CA PRO A 156 -9.60 10.25 2.88
C PRO A 156 -10.28 11.60 2.62
N TYR A 157 -9.56 12.55 2.01
CA TYR A 157 -10.10 13.88 1.67
C TYR A 157 -11.05 13.86 0.48
N THR A 158 -10.86 12.92 -0.44
CA THR A 158 -11.69 12.78 -1.65
C THR A 158 -12.78 11.73 -1.49
N LEU A 159 -12.89 11.05 -0.34
CA LEU A 159 -13.87 10.00 -0.09
C LEU A 159 -15.30 10.43 -0.40
N GLY A 160 -15.70 11.64 0.01
CA GLY A 160 -17.03 12.17 -0.30
C GLY A 160 -17.30 12.30 -1.80
N ARG A 161 -16.28 12.65 -2.60
CA ARG A 161 -16.38 12.67 -4.07
C ARG A 161 -16.48 11.25 -4.64
N VAL A 162 -15.73 10.32 -4.10
CA VAL A 162 -15.73 8.90 -4.50
C VAL A 162 -17.11 8.29 -4.25
N GLU A 163 -17.69 8.50 -3.07
CA GLU A 163 -19.05 8.07 -2.72
C GLU A 163 -20.12 8.73 -3.58
N HIS A 164 -19.98 10.03 -3.85
CA HIS A 164 -20.91 10.74 -4.71
C HIS A 164 -20.89 10.17 -6.13
N GLY A 165 -19.70 9.91 -6.69
CA GLY A 165 -19.54 9.26 -7.98
C GLY A 165 -20.20 7.87 -8.03
N HIS A 166 -19.98 7.06 -6.99
CA HIS A 166 -20.60 5.73 -6.87
C HIS A 166 -22.13 5.80 -6.91
N ARG A 167 -22.77 6.77 -6.22
CA ARG A 167 -24.24 6.96 -6.25
C ARG A 167 -24.77 7.51 -7.56
N MET A 168 -24.02 8.44 -8.18
CA MET A 168 -24.50 9.15 -9.36
C MET A 168 -24.25 8.42 -10.68
N ARG A 169 -23.23 7.59 -10.72
CA ARG A 169 -22.86 6.83 -11.91
C ARG A 169 -22.53 5.37 -11.55
N PRO A 170 -23.50 4.63 -10.95
CA PRO A 170 -23.30 3.21 -10.65
C PRO A 170 -22.99 2.38 -11.91
N ASP A 171 -23.50 2.81 -13.05
CA ASP A 171 -23.21 2.24 -14.36
C ASP A 171 -21.72 2.26 -14.75
N LEU A 172 -20.92 3.15 -14.15
CA LEU A 172 -19.48 3.27 -14.39
C LEU A 172 -18.63 2.85 -13.20
N VAL A 173 -19.15 2.97 -11.97
CA VAL A 173 -18.35 2.87 -10.75
C VAL A 173 -18.68 1.60 -9.94
N ALA A 174 -19.93 1.15 -9.97
CA ALA A 174 -20.39 -0.05 -9.26
C ALA A 174 -20.49 -1.27 -10.19
N VAL A 175 -19.56 -1.40 -11.15
CA VAL A 175 -19.58 -2.45 -12.18
C VAL A 175 -19.18 -3.81 -11.60
N ASP A 176 -18.10 -3.86 -10.83
CA ASP A 176 -17.58 -5.11 -10.26
C ASP A 176 -17.86 -5.23 -8.76
N ASN A 177 -18.29 -4.12 -8.12
CA ASN A 177 -18.62 -4.08 -6.71
C ASN A 177 -19.67 -2.99 -6.42
N GLU A 178 -20.87 -3.40 -6.00
CA GLU A 178 -21.98 -2.51 -5.69
C GLU A 178 -21.90 -1.90 -4.28
N ARG A 179 -21.03 -2.42 -3.41
CA ARG A 179 -20.93 -1.98 -2.01
C ARG A 179 -20.33 -0.56 -1.91
N PRO A 180 -20.95 0.34 -1.10
CA PRO A 180 -20.46 1.70 -0.93
C PRO A 180 -19.01 1.77 -0.43
N PRO A 181 -18.17 2.66 -0.99
CA PRO A 181 -16.74 2.76 -0.64
C PRO A 181 -16.46 2.95 0.85
N ARG A 182 -17.30 3.72 1.56
CA ARG A 182 -17.13 3.99 2.99
C ARG A 182 -17.21 2.74 3.86
N GLU A 183 -17.92 1.71 3.44
CA GLU A 183 -18.05 0.46 4.19
C GLU A 183 -16.75 -0.32 4.31
N TYR A 184 -15.75 0.01 3.47
CA TYR A 184 -14.42 -0.60 3.52
C TYR A 184 -13.45 0.10 4.47
N LEU A 185 -13.77 1.29 5.02
CA LEU A 185 -12.82 2.04 5.87
C LEU A 185 -12.35 1.24 7.08
N SER A 186 -13.23 0.46 7.70
CA SER A 186 -12.88 -0.40 8.84
C SER A 186 -11.95 -1.58 8.48
N ARG A 187 -11.68 -1.79 7.21
CA ARG A 187 -10.81 -2.86 6.68
C ARG A 187 -9.50 -2.34 6.10
N LEU A 188 -9.37 -1.01 5.99
CA LEU A 188 -8.18 -0.34 5.49
C LEU A 188 -7.39 0.21 6.66
N PHE A 189 -6.07 0.02 6.61
CA PHE A 189 -5.16 0.64 7.57
C PHE A 189 -4.36 1.74 6.87
N PHE A 190 -4.04 2.79 7.62
CA PHE A 190 -3.29 3.94 7.13
C PHE A 190 -2.16 4.25 8.09
N ASP A 191 -1.10 4.87 7.60
CA ASP A 191 -0.10 5.40 8.51
C ASP A 191 -0.37 6.87 8.88
N SER A 192 0.36 7.37 9.89
CA SER A 192 0.24 8.74 10.38
C SER A 192 1.16 9.74 9.67
N CYS A 193 1.83 9.35 8.57
CA CYS A 193 2.80 10.20 7.88
C CYS A 193 2.09 11.22 6.96
N VAL A 194 1.43 12.21 7.56
CA VAL A 194 0.62 13.23 6.87
C VAL A 194 1.11 14.66 7.06
N HIS A 195 2.17 14.87 7.88
CA HIS A 195 2.94 16.12 8.07
C HIS A 195 2.16 17.34 8.61
N ASP A 196 0.90 17.17 9.04
CA ASP A 196 0.05 18.24 9.54
C ASP A 196 -0.92 17.71 10.60
N ASP A 197 -1.04 18.43 11.73
CA ASP A 197 -1.86 17.99 12.87
C ASP A 197 -3.37 18.01 12.53
N ALA A 198 -3.82 18.97 11.72
CA ALA A 198 -5.21 19.02 11.25
C ALA A 198 -5.52 17.89 10.28
N ALA A 199 -4.56 17.54 9.40
CA ALA A 199 -4.68 16.40 8.49
C ALA A 199 -4.77 15.08 9.27
N LEU A 200 -3.94 14.89 10.28
CA LEU A 200 -4.00 13.68 11.15
C LEU A 200 -5.32 13.62 11.93
N THR A 201 -5.79 14.76 12.46
CA THR A 201 -7.09 14.84 13.13
C THR A 201 -8.23 14.43 12.18
N TYR A 202 -8.22 14.94 10.97
CA TYR A 202 -9.22 14.58 9.96
C TYR A 202 -9.17 13.08 9.61
N LEU A 203 -7.98 12.52 9.44
CA LEU A 203 -7.78 11.10 9.16
C LEU A 203 -8.34 10.23 10.29
N LEU A 204 -8.03 10.57 11.56
CA LEU A 204 -8.56 9.90 12.74
C LEU A 204 -10.10 9.95 12.84
N GLN A 205 -10.69 11.11 12.55
CA GLN A 205 -12.14 11.29 12.55
C GLN A 205 -12.85 10.52 11.42
N THR A 206 -12.18 10.39 10.27
CA THR A 206 -12.75 9.76 9.07
C THR A 206 -12.63 8.24 9.10
N CYS A 207 -11.47 7.73 9.50
CA CYS A 207 -11.13 6.30 9.43
C CYS A 207 -11.23 5.59 10.78
N GLY A 208 -11.12 6.32 11.90
CA GLY A 208 -11.05 5.74 13.24
C GLY A 208 -9.60 5.49 13.69
N ALA A 209 -9.34 5.63 14.99
CA ALA A 209 -8.00 5.47 15.56
C ALA A 209 -7.44 4.05 15.38
N ASP A 210 -8.30 3.03 15.42
CA ASP A 210 -7.90 1.62 15.26
C ASP A 210 -7.36 1.30 13.86
N GLN A 211 -7.59 2.19 12.89
CA GLN A 211 -7.14 2.04 11.51
C GLN A 211 -5.84 2.82 11.24
N ILE A 212 -5.30 3.55 12.21
CA ILE A 212 -4.12 4.38 12.02
C ILE A 212 -2.93 3.79 12.75
N MET A 213 -1.85 3.58 12.00
CA MET A 213 -0.55 3.10 12.49
C MET A 213 0.46 4.26 12.52
N LEU A 214 1.45 4.19 13.40
CA LEU A 214 2.60 5.09 13.33
C LEU A 214 3.37 4.83 12.04
N GLY A 215 3.50 5.86 11.18
CA GLY A 215 4.35 5.86 10.00
C GLY A 215 5.42 6.94 10.09
N THR A 216 6.61 6.69 9.57
CA THR A 216 7.71 7.66 9.60
C THR A 216 8.29 7.96 8.22
N ASP A 217 8.10 7.08 7.26
CA ASP A 217 8.74 7.13 5.93
C ASP A 217 10.28 7.30 6.02
N TYR A 218 10.88 6.85 7.14
CA TYR A 218 12.33 6.90 7.31
C TYR A 218 13.03 5.95 6.33
N PRO A 219 14.14 6.32 5.68
CA PRO A 219 14.95 7.54 5.87
C PRO A 219 14.74 8.63 4.79
N PHE A 220 13.56 8.71 4.21
CA PHE A 220 13.31 9.62 3.09
C PHE A 220 13.18 11.09 3.54
N PRO A 221 13.49 12.07 2.64
CA PRO A 221 13.40 13.49 2.99
C PRO A 221 12.00 13.97 3.37
N LEU A 222 10.94 13.29 2.90
CA LEU A 222 9.54 13.55 3.30
C LEU A 222 9.14 12.77 4.56
N GLY A 223 10.06 11.99 5.16
CA GLY A 223 9.78 11.26 6.40
C GLY A 223 9.70 12.17 7.63
N GLU A 224 9.08 11.65 8.69
CA GLU A 224 9.08 12.30 10.00
C GLU A 224 10.49 12.31 10.61
N GLN A 225 11.02 13.49 10.91
CA GLN A 225 12.33 13.64 11.55
C GLN A 225 12.29 13.22 13.04
N GLU A 226 11.15 13.41 13.68
CA GLU A 226 10.87 13.00 15.06
C GLU A 226 9.67 12.06 15.08
N PRO A 227 9.88 10.73 15.03
CA PRO A 227 8.80 9.75 14.95
C PRO A 227 7.73 9.94 16.03
N GLY A 228 6.47 10.04 15.59
CA GLY A 228 5.31 10.21 16.47
C GLY A 228 5.16 11.61 17.08
N SER A 229 5.88 12.61 16.58
CA SER A 229 5.75 13.99 17.09
C SER A 229 4.34 14.55 16.91
N HIS A 230 3.70 14.31 15.75
CA HIS A 230 2.31 14.70 15.48
C HIS A 230 1.33 14.01 16.43
N ILE A 231 1.47 12.70 16.65
CA ILE A 231 0.61 11.93 17.55
C ILE A 231 0.71 12.49 18.98
N ARG A 232 1.93 12.76 19.45
CA ARG A 232 2.12 13.32 20.82
C ARG A 232 1.52 14.72 21.00
N ARG A 233 1.40 15.53 19.94
CA ARG A 233 0.76 16.85 20.00
C ARG A 233 -0.76 16.80 20.02
N LEU A 234 -1.34 15.74 19.53
CA LEU A 234 -2.81 15.57 19.50
C LEU A 234 -3.37 15.02 20.83
N GLY A 235 -2.52 14.65 21.76
CA GLY A 235 -2.92 14.25 23.10
C GLY A 235 -2.84 12.85 23.47
#